data_25cc8187b5ff5e435a353707187fed4a
#
_entry.id   25cc8187b5ff5e435a353707187fed4a
#
_cell.length_a   1.000
_cell.length_b   1.000
_cell.length_c   1.000
_cell.angle_alpha   90.00
_cell.angle_beta   90.00
_cell.angle_gamma   90.00
#
_symmetry.space_group_name_H-M   'P 1'
#
loop_
_entity.id
_entity.type
_entity.pdbx_description
1 polymer ?
#
loop_
_entity_poly.entity_id
_entity_poly.type
_entity_poly.pdbx_seq_one_letter_code
_entity_poly.pdbx_strand_id
1 'polypeptide(L)'
;MGNAPTDVPAALAGLSDQPRVRDFLARAMVEGRLSHAYLFVGAPGSGKHEAAEALAKCIVCPNGGDGSCDECRRVAHKTHPDVHWIFPEGASGYVVEQVRSLIADVSLAPVRAKAKVYILDRVETLRESSANALLKTIEEPPDGVIFVLMARTADACLLYTSDAADE
;
A
#
# COMPACT_ATOMS: atom_id res chain seq x y z
N MET A 1 22.16 -10.24 12.06
CA MET A 1 22.11 -10.29 10.60
C MET A 1 21.05 -11.29 10.18
N GLY A 2 19.86 -10.81 9.81
CA GLY A 2 18.85 -11.70 9.27
C GLY A 2 19.26 -12.16 7.89
N ASN A 3 19.30 -13.47 7.66
CA ASN A 3 19.48 -14.02 6.32
C ASN A 3 18.44 -13.39 5.38
N ALA A 4 18.89 -12.91 4.23
CA ALA A 4 17.99 -12.52 3.17
C ALA A 4 17.08 -13.70 2.84
N PRO A 5 15.79 -13.47 2.60
CA PRO A 5 14.89 -14.56 2.22
C PRO A 5 15.41 -15.21 0.93
N THR A 6 15.49 -16.52 0.95
CA THR A 6 16.01 -17.31 -0.18
C THR A 6 15.08 -17.27 -1.39
N ASP A 7 13.89 -16.76 -1.22
CA ASP A 7 12.85 -16.78 -2.27
C ASP A 7 12.16 -15.41 -2.35
N VAL A 8 12.83 -14.48 -3.04
CA VAL A 8 12.29 -13.14 -3.25
C VAL A 8 11.37 -13.16 -4.48
N PRO A 9 10.08 -12.79 -4.33
CA PRO A 9 9.19 -12.69 -5.50
C PRO A 9 9.80 -11.80 -6.58
N ALA A 10 9.64 -12.19 -7.84
CA ALA A 10 10.23 -11.48 -8.97
C ALA A 10 9.82 -10.00 -9.01
N ALA A 11 8.58 -9.69 -8.61
CA ALA A 11 8.10 -8.31 -8.55
C ALA A 11 8.88 -7.46 -7.54
N LEU A 12 9.37 -8.04 -6.45
CA LEU A 12 10.17 -7.34 -5.45
C LEU A 12 11.65 -7.26 -5.82
N ALA A 13 12.12 -8.14 -6.70
CA ALA A 13 13.53 -8.16 -7.09
C ALA A 13 14.00 -6.84 -7.73
N GLY A 14 13.08 -6.08 -8.32
CA GLY A 14 13.36 -4.77 -8.90
C GLY A 14 13.67 -3.67 -7.88
N LEU A 15 13.46 -3.92 -6.58
CA LEU A 15 13.75 -2.95 -5.52
C LEU A 15 15.21 -3.02 -5.06
N SER A 16 16.14 -3.03 -6.01
CA SER A 16 17.58 -3.16 -5.72
C SER A 16 18.12 -2.00 -4.89
N ASP A 17 17.57 -0.81 -5.08
CA ASP A 17 18.00 0.39 -4.37
C ASP A 17 17.44 0.49 -2.95
N GLN A 18 16.51 -0.37 -2.58
CA GLN A 18 15.88 -0.41 -1.27
C GLN A 18 15.91 -1.84 -0.71
N PRO A 19 17.10 -2.40 -0.46
CA PRO A 19 17.21 -3.81 -0.08
C PRO A 19 16.52 -4.15 1.25
N ARG A 20 16.47 -3.22 2.18
CA ARG A 20 15.79 -3.45 3.48
C ARG A 20 14.28 -3.59 3.30
N VAL A 21 13.69 -2.71 2.49
CA VAL A 21 12.25 -2.76 2.18
C VAL A 21 11.94 -4.02 1.40
N ARG A 22 12.74 -4.32 0.36
CA ARG A 22 12.60 -5.54 -0.42
C ARG A 22 12.60 -6.79 0.45
N ASP A 23 13.60 -6.93 1.32
CA ASP A 23 13.75 -8.10 2.16
C ASP A 23 12.64 -8.20 3.22
N PHE A 24 12.21 -7.07 3.76
CA PHE A 24 11.09 -7.00 4.70
C PHE A 24 9.79 -7.48 4.05
N LEU A 25 9.47 -6.97 2.88
CA LEU A 25 8.25 -7.34 2.16
C LEU A 25 8.30 -8.79 1.66
N ALA A 26 9.46 -9.22 1.15
CA ALA A 26 9.65 -10.60 0.72
C ALA A 26 9.44 -11.60 1.87
N ARG A 27 9.97 -11.27 3.04
CA ARG A 27 9.80 -12.11 4.22
C ARG A 27 8.33 -12.20 4.64
N ALA A 28 7.62 -11.07 4.63
CA ALA A 28 6.20 -11.03 4.95
C ALA A 28 5.39 -11.90 3.97
N MET A 29 5.73 -11.87 2.68
CA MET A 29 5.07 -12.69 1.66
C MET A 29 5.34 -14.18 1.88
N VAL A 30 6.59 -14.55 2.08
CA VAL A 30 6.98 -15.96 2.25
C VAL A 30 6.37 -16.56 3.51
N GLU A 31 6.35 -15.81 4.60
CA GLU A 31 5.80 -16.25 5.88
C GLU A 31 4.28 -16.16 5.97
N GLY A 32 3.61 -15.60 4.97
CA GLY A 32 2.17 -15.38 4.99
C GLY A 32 1.73 -14.39 6.07
N ARG A 33 2.57 -13.43 6.40
CA ARG A 33 2.35 -12.44 7.48
C ARG A 33 2.21 -11.04 6.94
N LEU A 34 1.44 -10.87 5.88
CA LEU A 34 1.15 -9.52 5.37
C LEU A 34 0.32 -8.76 6.39
N SER A 35 0.78 -7.54 6.69
CA SER A 35 -0.03 -6.60 7.46
C SER A 35 -1.16 -6.06 6.59
N HIS A 36 -2.26 -5.63 7.21
CA HIS A 36 -3.35 -5.00 6.50
C HIS A 36 -3.09 -3.51 6.19
N ALA A 37 -2.01 -2.94 6.74
CA ALA A 37 -1.61 -1.56 6.47
C ALA A 37 -0.09 -1.40 6.53
N TYR A 38 0.44 -0.62 5.59
CA TYR A 38 1.85 -0.23 5.52
C TYR A 38 1.94 1.28 5.37
N LEU A 39 2.90 1.88 6.03
CA LEU A 39 3.25 3.29 5.84
C LEU A 39 4.67 3.38 5.26
N PHE A 40 4.77 3.83 4.02
CA PHE A 40 6.05 4.07 3.36
C PHE A 40 6.39 5.55 3.48
N VAL A 41 7.50 5.84 4.14
CA VAL A 41 7.95 7.21 4.39
C VAL A 41 9.26 7.46 3.66
N GLY A 42 9.33 8.57 2.97
CA GLY A 42 10.54 8.98 2.25
C GLY A 42 10.32 10.22 1.41
N ALA A 43 11.41 10.86 1.04
CA ALA A 43 11.40 12.03 0.15
C ALA A 43 10.85 11.66 -1.23
N PRO A 44 10.39 12.65 -2.02
CA PRO A 44 10.04 12.40 -3.42
C PRO A 44 11.20 11.73 -4.17
N GLY A 45 10.88 10.71 -4.95
CA GLY A 45 11.89 9.94 -5.70
C GLY A 45 12.64 8.89 -4.89
N SER A 46 12.22 8.62 -3.65
CA SER A 46 12.86 7.61 -2.80
C SER A 46 12.52 6.16 -3.15
N GLY A 47 11.62 5.93 -4.10
CA GLY A 47 11.21 4.58 -4.49
C GLY A 47 9.94 4.08 -3.82
N LYS A 48 9.18 4.95 -3.15
CA LYS A 48 7.91 4.56 -2.48
C LYS A 48 6.90 3.99 -3.46
N HIS A 49 6.73 4.64 -4.62
CA HIS A 49 5.77 4.20 -5.63
C HIS A 49 6.16 2.83 -6.20
N GLU A 50 7.43 2.62 -6.46
CA GLU A 50 7.95 1.35 -6.96
C GLU A 50 7.76 0.24 -5.93
N ALA A 51 7.97 0.55 -4.67
CA ALA A 51 7.74 -0.41 -3.57
C ALA A 51 6.26 -0.77 -3.44
N ALA A 52 5.37 0.23 -3.52
CA ALA A 52 3.93 0.03 -3.47
C ALA A 52 3.44 -0.81 -4.65
N GLU A 53 3.92 -0.51 -5.85
CA GLU A 53 3.59 -1.27 -7.06
C GLU A 53 4.05 -2.73 -6.94
N ALA A 54 5.28 -2.95 -6.50
CA ALA A 54 5.84 -4.28 -6.32
C ALA A 54 5.03 -5.10 -5.31
N LEU A 55 4.68 -4.48 -4.19
CA LEU A 55 3.85 -5.13 -3.16
C LEU A 55 2.46 -5.48 -3.71
N ALA A 56 1.83 -4.56 -4.42
CA ALA A 56 0.52 -4.80 -5.02
C ALA A 56 0.56 -5.97 -6.01
N LYS A 57 1.61 -6.04 -6.85
CA LYS A 57 1.82 -7.19 -7.74
C LYS A 57 1.89 -8.51 -6.99
N CYS A 58 2.63 -8.54 -5.88
CA CYS A 58 2.74 -9.75 -5.07
C CYS A 58 1.39 -10.18 -4.48
N ILE A 59 0.55 -9.22 -4.11
CA ILE A 59 -0.75 -9.49 -3.47
C ILE A 59 -1.77 -10.02 -4.48
N VAL A 60 -1.88 -9.40 -5.65
CA VAL A 60 -2.93 -9.73 -6.63
C VAL A 60 -2.53 -10.79 -7.65
N CYS A 61 -1.23 -11.05 -7.80
CA CYS A 61 -0.74 -12.05 -8.74
C CYS A 61 -1.01 -13.46 -8.20
N PRO A 62 -1.65 -14.36 -8.99
CA PRO A 62 -1.89 -15.74 -8.54
C PRO A 62 -0.60 -16.55 -8.35
N ASN A 63 0.51 -16.08 -8.91
CA ASN A 63 1.82 -16.70 -8.79
C ASN A 63 2.72 -15.99 -7.75
N GLY A 64 2.15 -15.17 -6.88
CA GLY A 64 2.89 -14.51 -5.81
C GLY A 64 3.78 -13.36 -6.26
N GLY A 65 3.56 -12.80 -7.43
CA GLY A 65 4.34 -11.65 -7.93
C GLY A 65 5.42 -12.06 -8.93
N ASP A 66 5.03 -12.76 -9.99
CA ASP A 66 5.98 -13.16 -11.06
C ASP A 66 6.45 -11.97 -11.92
N GLY A 67 5.77 -10.85 -11.86
CA GLY A 67 6.12 -9.62 -12.56
C GLY A 67 5.74 -9.60 -14.04
N SER A 68 5.29 -10.70 -14.61
CA SER A 68 5.08 -10.84 -16.05
C SER A 68 3.66 -11.25 -16.46
N CYS A 69 2.83 -11.71 -15.53
CA CYS A 69 1.47 -12.12 -15.82
C CYS A 69 0.55 -10.92 -16.14
N ASP A 70 -0.65 -11.21 -16.61
CA ASP A 70 -1.62 -10.16 -16.93
C ASP A 70 -1.98 -9.29 -15.72
N GLU A 71 -2.11 -9.89 -14.53
CA GLU A 71 -2.39 -9.15 -13.31
C GLU A 71 -1.25 -8.19 -12.95
N CYS A 72 0.00 -8.65 -13.02
CA CYS A 72 1.17 -7.80 -12.79
C CYS A 72 1.25 -6.65 -13.79
N ARG A 73 0.95 -6.90 -15.07
CA ARG A 73 0.92 -5.86 -16.09
C ARG A 73 -0.17 -4.82 -15.82
N ARG A 74 -1.35 -5.26 -15.39
CA ARG A 74 -2.44 -4.35 -15.03
C ARG A 74 -2.07 -3.45 -13.86
N VAL A 75 -1.37 -3.98 -12.86
CA VAL A 75 -0.87 -3.17 -11.73
C VAL A 75 0.12 -2.12 -12.24
N ALA A 76 1.07 -2.51 -13.08
CA ALA A 76 2.05 -1.59 -13.65
C ALA A 76 1.41 -0.46 -14.46
N HIS A 77 0.34 -0.75 -15.18
CA HIS A 77 -0.41 0.22 -15.98
C HIS A 77 -1.49 0.97 -15.18
N LYS A 78 -1.62 0.68 -13.89
CA LYS A 78 -2.66 1.26 -13.00
C LYS A 78 -4.08 0.98 -13.49
N THR A 79 -4.28 -0.17 -14.11
CA THR A 79 -5.59 -0.59 -14.66
C THR A 79 -6.19 -1.80 -13.95
N HIS A 80 -5.52 -2.31 -12.91
CA HIS A 80 -6.06 -3.44 -12.16
C HIS A 80 -7.27 -2.99 -11.32
N PRO A 81 -8.44 -3.65 -11.44
CA PRO A 81 -9.67 -3.22 -10.76
C PRO A 81 -9.61 -3.37 -9.23
N ASP A 82 -8.73 -4.20 -8.71
CA ASP A 82 -8.59 -4.43 -7.26
C ASP A 82 -7.38 -3.72 -6.66
N VAL A 83 -6.64 -2.92 -7.44
CA VAL A 83 -5.54 -2.08 -6.98
C VAL A 83 -5.91 -0.63 -7.28
N HIS A 84 -6.19 0.12 -6.21
CA HIS A 84 -6.65 1.49 -6.30
C HIS A 84 -5.51 2.45 -5.94
N TRP A 85 -5.10 3.28 -6.89
CA TRP A 85 -4.14 4.35 -6.68
C TRP A 85 -4.92 5.63 -6.41
N ILE A 86 -4.68 6.24 -5.27
CA ILE A 86 -5.44 7.43 -4.84
C ILE A 86 -4.47 8.57 -4.57
N PHE A 87 -4.67 9.66 -5.31
CA PHE A 87 -3.86 10.88 -5.23
C PHE A 87 -4.75 12.02 -4.75
N PRO A 88 -4.20 12.99 -3.97
CA PRO A 88 -4.99 14.15 -3.58
C PRO A 88 -5.50 14.92 -4.79
N GLU A 89 -6.80 15.21 -4.83
CA GLU A 89 -7.45 15.91 -5.94
C GLU A 89 -7.62 17.41 -5.67
N GLY A 90 -7.53 17.84 -4.42
CA GLY A 90 -7.68 19.25 -4.06
C GLY A 90 -6.37 20.02 -4.15
N ALA A 91 -6.46 21.34 -4.24
CA ALA A 91 -5.29 22.22 -4.31
C ALA A 91 -4.40 22.10 -3.07
N SER A 92 -4.98 21.79 -1.91
CA SER A 92 -4.24 21.68 -0.65
C SER A 92 -4.14 20.23 -0.14
N GLY A 93 -4.59 19.25 -0.92
CA GLY A 93 -4.53 17.85 -0.55
C GLY A 93 -5.81 17.09 -0.85
N TYR A 94 -6.10 16.10 -0.03
CA TYR A 94 -7.30 15.28 -0.20
C TYR A 94 -8.58 16.06 0.06
N VAL A 95 -9.59 15.83 -0.77
CA VAL A 95 -10.94 16.34 -0.53
C VAL A 95 -11.76 15.27 0.20
N VAL A 96 -12.75 15.72 0.98
CA VAL A 96 -13.56 14.83 1.85
C VAL A 96 -14.25 13.73 1.04
N GLU A 97 -14.75 14.06 -0.15
CA GLU A 97 -15.46 13.13 -1.02
C GLU A 97 -14.59 11.96 -1.47
N GLN A 98 -13.28 12.19 -1.69
CA GLN A 98 -12.35 11.12 -2.04
C GLN A 98 -12.27 10.08 -0.93
N VAL A 99 -12.15 10.53 0.31
CA VAL A 99 -12.01 9.65 1.47
C VAL A 99 -13.32 8.90 1.74
N ARG A 100 -14.46 9.57 1.60
CA ARG A 100 -15.76 8.93 1.73
C ARG A 100 -15.99 7.85 0.67
N SER A 101 -15.62 8.14 -0.58
CA SER A 101 -15.72 7.17 -1.67
C SER A 101 -14.83 5.96 -1.43
N LEU A 102 -13.61 6.19 -0.94
CA LEU A 102 -12.68 5.13 -0.58
C LEU A 102 -13.27 4.23 0.49
N ILE A 103 -13.77 4.80 1.58
CA ILE A 103 -14.34 4.04 2.70
C ILE A 103 -15.55 3.22 2.24
N ALA A 104 -16.39 3.77 1.39
CA ALA A 104 -17.52 3.05 0.81
C ALA A 104 -17.06 1.87 -0.07
N ASP A 105 -16.02 2.08 -0.88
CA ASP A 105 -15.49 1.05 -1.79
C ASP A 105 -14.82 -0.10 -1.04
N VAL A 106 -14.22 0.17 0.11
CA VAL A 106 -13.50 -0.84 0.90
C VAL A 106 -14.39 -2.03 1.29
N SER A 107 -15.68 -1.79 1.52
CA SER A 107 -16.62 -2.86 1.89
C SER A 107 -17.09 -3.73 0.73
N LEU A 108 -16.78 -3.35 -0.51
CA LEU A 108 -17.16 -4.12 -1.69
C LEU A 108 -16.17 -5.27 -1.94
N ALA A 109 -16.68 -6.37 -2.49
CA ALA A 109 -15.85 -7.53 -2.82
C ALA A 109 -14.85 -7.23 -3.93
N PRO A 110 -13.69 -7.93 -3.97
CA PRO A 110 -12.77 -7.82 -5.10
C PRO A 110 -13.41 -8.30 -6.40
N VAL A 111 -12.96 -7.72 -7.52
CA VAL A 111 -13.48 -8.05 -8.87
C VAL A 111 -12.74 -9.24 -9.46
N ARG A 112 -11.42 -9.28 -9.39
CA ARG A 112 -10.57 -10.29 -10.02
C ARG A 112 -9.68 -11.05 -9.06
N ALA A 113 -9.08 -10.33 -8.10
CA ALA A 113 -8.10 -10.90 -7.17
C ALA A 113 -8.78 -11.42 -5.91
N LYS A 114 -8.00 -12.07 -5.05
CA LYS A 114 -8.47 -12.51 -3.73
C LYS A 114 -8.42 -11.39 -2.69
N ALA A 115 -7.74 -10.30 -3.01
CA ALA A 115 -7.53 -9.17 -2.11
C ALA A 115 -7.65 -7.86 -2.87
N LYS A 116 -7.91 -6.78 -2.14
CA LYS A 116 -7.93 -5.41 -2.66
C LYS A 116 -6.79 -4.63 -2.01
N VAL A 117 -6.14 -3.79 -2.82
CA VAL A 117 -5.05 -2.94 -2.35
C VAL A 117 -5.41 -1.48 -2.62
N TYR A 118 -5.31 -0.66 -1.58
CA TYR A 118 -5.49 0.79 -1.69
C TYR A 118 -4.17 1.48 -1.42
N ILE A 119 -3.66 2.19 -2.42
CA ILE A 119 -2.39 2.91 -2.35
C ILE A 119 -2.71 4.40 -2.32
N LEU A 120 -2.44 5.05 -1.19
CA LEU A 120 -2.73 6.46 -0.99
C LEU A 120 -1.43 7.25 -0.95
N ASP A 121 -1.27 8.19 -1.89
CA ASP A 121 -0.11 9.07 -1.94
C ASP A 121 -0.33 10.31 -1.07
N ARG A 122 0.74 10.84 -0.52
CA ARG A 122 0.76 12.08 0.26
C ARG A 122 -0.32 12.13 1.34
N VAL A 123 -0.38 11.09 2.18
CA VAL A 123 -1.38 11.00 3.26
C VAL A 123 -1.22 12.09 4.31
N GLU A 124 -0.06 12.75 4.37
CA GLU A 124 0.16 13.93 5.21
C GLU A 124 -0.75 15.12 4.83
N THR A 125 -1.35 15.08 3.64
CA THR A 125 -2.30 16.11 3.19
C THR A 125 -3.74 15.81 3.56
N LEU A 126 -4.00 14.71 4.27
CA LEU A 126 -5.33 14.41 4.81
C LEU A 126 -5.67 15.42 5.93
N ARG A 127 -6.90 15.90 5.93
CA ARG A 127 -7.42 16.69 7.05
C ARG A 127 -7.71 15.78 8.23
N GLU A 128 -7.70 16.34 9.43
CA GLU A 128 -7.87 15.57 10.67
C GLU A 128 -9.12 14.69 10.66
N SER A 129 -10.27 15.24 10.27
CA SER A 129 -11.52 14.47 10.21
C SER A 129 -11.45 13.30 9.22
N SER A 130 -10.85 13.51 8.05
CA SER A 130 -10.67 12.47 7.05
C SER A 130 -9.65 11.41 7.51
N ALA A 131 -8.56 11.84 8.13
CA ALA A 131 -7.56 10.95 8.69
C ALA A 131 -8.18 10.06 9.78
N ASN A 132 -8.99 10.63 10.66
CA ASN A 132 -9.67 9.86 11.72
C ASN A 132 -10.66 8.84 11.15
N ALA A 133 -11.42 9.21 10.13
CA ALA A 133 -12.35 8.30 9.46
C ALA A 133 -11.60 7.13 8.78
N LEU A 134 -10.49 7.44 8.12
CA LEU A 134 -9.66 6.43 7.48
C LEU A 134 -9.00 5.49 8.50
N LEU A 135 -8.52 6.04 9.63
CA LEU A 135 -7.94 5.24 10.71
C LEU A 135 -8.91 4.20 11.26
N LYS A 136 -10.17 4.57 11.45
CA LYS A 136 -11.20 3.62 11.90
C LYS A 136 -11.35 2.46 10.92
N THR A 137 -11.31 2.75 9.63
CA THR A 137 -11.38 1.72 8.60
C THR A 137 -10.13 0.83 8.60
N ILE A 138 -8.95 1.42 8.81
CA ILE A 138 -7.69 0.69 8.87
C ILE A 138 -7.61 -0.20 10.12
N GLU A 139 -8.14 0.26 11.26
CA GLU A 139 -8.13 -0.50 12.52
C GLU A 139 -9.04 -1.74 12.45
N GLU A 140 -10.13 -1.66 11.71
CA GLU A 140 -11.08 -2.75 11.52
C GLU A 140 -11.33 -2.99 10.04
N PRO A 141 -10.30 -3.41 9.27
CA PRO A 141 -10.46 -3.59 7.83
C PRO A 141 -11.28 -4.84 7.52
N PRO A 142 -12.06 -4.83 6.43
CA PRO A 142 -12.62 -6.06 5.91
C PRO A 142 -11.54 -7.06 5.53
N ASP A 143 -11.86 -8.35 5.53
CA ASP A 143 -10.93 -9.39 5.13
C ASP A 143 -10.42 -9.15 3.70
N GLY A 144 -9.13 -9.36 3.50
CA GLY A 144 -8.52 -9.25 2.18
C GLY A 144 -8.29 -7.82 1.70
N VAL A 145 -8.39 -6.82 2.57
CA VAL A 145 -8.09 -5.43 2.23
C VAL A 145 -6.74 -5.01 2.82
N ILE A 146 -5.88 -4.47 1.97
CA ILE A 146 -4.55 -4.01 2.37
C ILE A 146 -4.38 -2.55 1.96
N PHE A 147 -3.93 -1.73 2.91
CA PHE A 147 -3.66 -0.31 2.69
C PHE A 147 -2.16 -0.07 2.60
N VAL A 148 -1.74 0.68 1.60
CA VAL A 148 -0.38 1.17 1.46
C VAL A 148 -0.43 2.69 1.47
N LEU A 149 0.05 3.28 2.54
CA LEU A 149 0.05 4.73 2.73
C LEU A 149 1.45 5.27 2.45
N MET A 150 1.54 6.36 1.72
CA MET A 150 2.81 6.98 1.39
C MET A 150 2.84 8.41 1.91
N ALA A 151 3.93 8.77 2.59
CA ALA A 151 4.12 10.10 3.15
C ALA A 151 5.57 10.55 2.96
N ARG A 152 5.78 11.86 2.94
CA ARG A 152 7.13 12.43 2.85
C ARG A 152 7.89 12.27 4.16
N THR A 153 7.21 12.54 5.27
CA THR A 153 7.76 12.40 6.62
C THR A 153 6.72 11.77 7.53
N ALA A 154 7.17 11.03 8.53
CA ALA A 154 6.29 10.45 9.52
C ALA A 154 5.65 11.52 10.42
N ASP A 155 6.42 12.54 10.78
CA ASP A 155 5.99 13.60 11.72
C ASP A 155 4.82 14.43 11.17
N ALA A 156 4.74 14.59 9.86
CA ALA A 156 3.67 15.35 9.21
C ALA A 156 2.39 14.54 8.98
N CYS A 157 2.41 13.25 9.27
CA CYS A 157 1.29 12.34 9.01
C CYS A 157 0.43 12.18 10.26
N LEU A 158 -0.81 12.64 10.21
CA LEU A 158 -1.77 12.49 11.34
C LEU A 158 -2.07 11.02 11.63
N LEU A 159 -2.05 10.16 10.62
CA LEU A 159 -2.27 8.72 10.80
C LEU A 159 -1.14 8.10 11.63
N TYR A 160 0.10 8.52 11.38
CA TYR A 160 1.25 8.03 12.12
C TYR A 160 1.22 8.49 13.58
N THR A 161 0.90 9.78 13.83
CA THR A 161 0.89 10.32 15.20
C THR A 161 -0.18 9.68 16.09
N SER A 162 -1.28 9.24 15.51
CA SER A 162 -2.34 8.54 16.27
C SER A 162 -1.89 7.15 16.73
N ASP A 163 -1.00 6.49 15.99
CA ASP A 163 -0.50 5.15 16.24
C ASP A 163 0.99 5.11 16.62
N ALA A 164 1.56 6.23 17.01
CA ALA A 164 2.98 6.36 17.30
C ALA A 164 3.48 5.40 18.40
N ALA A 165 2.59 4.89 19.23
CA ALA A 165 2.92 3.93 20.28
C ALA A 165 3.14 2.51 19.76
N ASP A 166 2.70 2.19 18.55
CA ASP A 166 2.68 0.83 18.01
C ASP A 166 3.72 0.56 16.91
N GLU A 167 4.76 1.37 16.82
CA GLU A 167 5.84 1.27 15.81
C GLU A 167 5.45 1.75 14.43
#